data_c53c80876c5796d76bf6a513a9b5de21
#
_entry.id   c53c80876c5796d76bf6a513a9b5de21
#
_cell.length_a   1.000
_cell.length_b   1.000
_cell.length_c   1.000
_cell.angle_alpha   90.00
_cell.angle_beta   90.00
_cell.angle_gamma   90.00
#
_symmetry.space_group_name_H-M   'P 1'
#
loop_
_entity.id
_entity.type
_entity.pdbx_description
1 polymer ?
#
loop_
_entity_poly.entity_id
_entity_poly.type
_entity_poly.pdbx_seq_one_letter_code
_entity_poly.pdbx_strand_id
1 'polypeptide(L)'
;MNRRNFIKKSSFAACACVGVSALGLLQSCEDNTAYEQNTDNDGDNDIQLSVDISQDPHRNLEVVGGTSVLGPNEIDSKGLLLVRTSEDDFKVLSRRCTHSSYSVNDFNSQGLAMCSSGHGGGFNADGNVVSGPPSASLSSYSSSFSNNILTISK
;
A
#
# COMPACT_ATOMS: atom_id res chain seq x y z
N MET A 1 -17.65 -17.10 -31.01
CA MET A 1 -16.70 -16.56 -32.03
C MET A 1 -15.33 -16.46 -31.41
N ASN A 2 -14.40 -17.28 -31.92
CA ASN A 2 -13.03 -17.42 -31.46
C ASN A 2 -12.20 -16.19 -31.79
N ARG A 3 -11.39 -15.71 -30.85
CA ARG A 3 -10.26 -14.83 -31.16
C ARG A 3 -8.97 -15.43 -30.65
N ARG A 4 -8.27 -15.94 -31.64
CA ARG A 4 -7.04 -16.71 -31.63
C ARG A 4 -5.82 -15.87 -31.26
N ASN A 5 -4.98 -16.50 -30.47
CA ASN A 5 -3.52 -16.50 -30.45
C ASN A 5 -2.80 -15.61 -31.46
N PHE A 6 -2.02 -14.69 -30.95
CA PHE A 6 -0.94 -14.06 -31.71
C PHE A 6 0.40 -14.37 -31.01
N ILE A 7 0.98 -15.48 -31.44
CA ILE A 7 2.35 -15.86 -31.09
C ILE A 7 3.29 -15.15 -32.04
N LYS A 8 4.10 -14.21 -31.58
CA LYS A 8 5.24 -13.68 -32.32
C LYS A 8 6.47 -14.55 -32.06
N LYS A 9 6.87 -15.29 -33.07
CA LYS A 9 8.16 -15.97 -33.13
C LYS A 9 9.25 -14.93 -33.35
N SER A 10 10.21 -14.82 -32.43
CA SER A 10 11.45 -14.10 -32.63
C SER A 10 12.51 -15.12 -33.12
N SER A 11 12.99 -14.92 -34.34
CA SER A 11 14.07 -15.70 -34.93
C SER A 11 15.41 -15.24 -34.35
N PHE A 12 16.17 -16.19 -33.82
CA PHE A 12 17.58 -16.02 -33.51
C PHE A 12 18.40 -16.13 -34.80
N ALA A 13 19.12 -15.08 -35.15
CA ALA A 13 20.18 -15.13 -36.14
C ALA A 13 21.52 -15.34 -35.42
N ALA A 14 22.09 -16.50 -35.58
CA ALA A 14 23.45 -16.80 -35.16
C ALA A 14 24.44 -16.21 -36.20
N CYS A 15 25.34 -15.32 -35.75
CA CYS A 15 26.51 -14.92 -36.50
C CYS A 15 27.74 -15.56 -35.86
N ALA A 16 28.24 -16.57 -36.53
CA ALA A 16 29.57 -17.13 -36.31
C ALA A 16 30.59 -16.32 -37.13
N CYS A 17 31.57 -15.75 -36.46
CA CYS A 17 32.78 -15.24 -37.12
C CYS A 17 34.00 -15.90 -36.47
N VAL A 18 34.62 -16.73 -37.27
CA VAL A 18 35.93 -17.37 -37.06
C VAL A 18 37.02 -16.43 -37.60
N GLY A 19 38.08 -16.23 -36.86
CA GLY A 19 39.37 -16.09 -37.53
C GLY A 19 40.28 -14.94 -37.11
N VAL A 20 41.37 -15.34 -36.49
CA VAL A 20 42.79 -14.99 -36.73
C VAL A 20 43.41 -13.79 -36.01
N SER A 21 44.36 -14.21 -35.21
CA SER A 21 45.50 -13.56 -34.57
C SER A 21 46.09 -12.30 -35.20
N ALA A 22 46.50 -11.32 -34.39
CA ALA A 22 47.87 -10.75 -34.36
C ALA A 22 48.03 -9.72 -33.22
N LEU A 23 49.04 -9.92 -32.46
CA LEU A 23 49.87 -9.04 -31.64
C LEU A 23 49.63 -7.51 -31.75
N GLY A 24 49.53 -6.88 -30.59
CA GLY A 24 50.22 -5.62 -30.46
C GLY A 24 49.40 -4.48 -29.88
N LEU A 25 49.94 -3.97 -28.76
CA LEU A 25 49.83 -2.63 -28.25
C LEU A 25 48.72 -2.41 -27.19
N LEU A 26 49.23 -2.28 -26.00
CA LEU A 26 48.61 -1.64 -24.85
C LEU A 26 48.06 -0.28 -25.24
N GLN A 27 46.76 -0.17 -25.29
CA GLN A 27 46.06 1.11 -25.27
C GLN A 27 45.14 1.09 -24.10
N SER A 28 45.54 1.83 -23.09
CA SER A 28 44.74 2.21 -21.94
C SER A 28 43.49 2.92 -22.51
N CYS A 29 42.37 2.26 -22.52
CA CYS A 29 41.09 2.92 -22.63
C CYS A 29 40.73 3.34 -21.20
N GLU A 30 40.86 4.61 -20.93
CA GLU A 30 40.10 5.26 -19.87
C GLU A 30 38.64 5.15 -20.27
N ASP A 31 37.95 4.19 -19.67
CA ASP A 31 36.52 4.10 -19.68
C ASP A 31 35.97 5.28 -18.87
N ASN A 32 35.76 6.37 -19.60
CA ASN A 32 34.98 7.49 -19.10
C ASN A 32 33.51 7.13 -19.26
N THR A 33 33.07 6.06 -18.57
CA THR A 33 31.65 5.83 -18.32
C THR A 33 31.22 6.90 -17.33
N ALA A 34 30.73 7.99 -17.88
CA ALA A 34 29.88 8.90 -17.15
C ALA A 34 28.68 8.07 -16.64
N TYR A 35 28.80 7.63 -15.40
CA TYR A 35 27.61 7.24 -14.63
C TYR A 35 26.79 8.51 -14.48
N GLU A 36 25.75 8.64 -15.29
CA GLU A 36 24.66 9.51 -14.95
C GLU A 36 24.06 8.93 -13.66
N GLN A 37 24.58 9.43 -12.54
CA GLN A 37 23.86 9.34 -11.28
C GLN A 37 22.57 10.14 -11.47
N ASN A 38 21.52 9.47 -11.85
CA ASN A 38 20.18 9.94 -11.53
C ASN A 38 20.08 9.90 -10.01
N THR A 39 20.56 10.97 -9.38
CA THR A 39 20.30 11.29 -7.99
C THR A 39 18.93 11.93 -7.86
N ASP A 40 17.92 11.23 -8.32
CA ASP A 40 16.53 11.47 -7.91
C ASP A 40 16.17 10.45 -6.81
N ASN A 41 17.08 10.28 -5.85
CA ASN A 41 16.75 9.77 -4.52
C ASN A 41 16.37 10.97 -3.66
N ASP A 42 15.22 11.55 -3.94
CA ASP A 42 14.42 12.18 -2.93
C ASP A 42 13.94 11.02 -2.05
N GLY A 43 14.63 10.85 -0.92
CA GLY A 43 14.41 9.74 0.00
C GLY A 43 13.16 9.97 0.82
N ASP A 44 12.03 10.08 0.17
CA ASP A 44 10.73 9.84 0.78
C ASP A 44 10.57 8.32 0.84
N ASN A 45 10.90 7.74 2.01
CA ASN A 45 10.56 6.36 2.34
C ASN A 45 9.04 6.31 2.52
N ASP A 46 8.30 6.49 1.43
CA ASP A 46 6.85 6.34 1.40
C ASP A 46 6.52 4.87 1.64
N ILE A 47 6.23 4.56 2.90
CA ILE A 47 5.83 3.20 3.29
C ILE A 47 4.45 2.96 2.70
N GLN A 48 4.36 1.96 1.81
CA GLN A 48 3.11 1.59 1.17
C GLN A 48 2.69 0.17 1.55
N LEU A 49 1.38 0.00 1.74
CA LEU A 49 0.74 -1.28 2.02
C LEU A 49 -0.43 -1.49 1.06
N SER A 50 -0.48 -2.64 0.39
CA SER A 50 -1.56 -2.99 -0.54
C SER A 50 -2.50 -4.02 0.07
N VAL A 51 -3.81 -3.81 -0.08
CA VAL A 51 -4.89 -4.67 0.43
C VAL A 51 -5.81 -5.04 -0.73
N ASP A 52 -5.93 -6.32 -1.04
CA ASP A 52 -6.93 -6.84 -1.99
C ASP A 52 -8.28 -6.97 -1.27
N ILE A 53 -9.23 -6.09 -1.60
CA ILE A 53 -10.54 -6.08 -0.96
C ILE A 53 -11.47 -7.21 -1.44
N SER A 54 -11.11 -7.95 -2.50
CA SER A 54 -11.85 -9.11 -2.98
C SER A 54 -11.56 -10.39 -2.19
N GLN A 55 -10.57 -10.35 -1.30
CA GLN A 55 -10.13 -11.48 -0.49
C GLN A 55 -10.55 -11.33 0.98
N ASP A 56 -10.78 -12.48 1.64
CA ASP A 56 -11.00 -12.49 3.08
C ASP A 56 -9.71 -12.07 3.83
N PRO A 57 -9.84 -11.31 4.89
CA PRO A 57 -11.06 -10.89 5.61
C PRO A 57 -11.67 -9.56 5.12
N HIS A 58 -11.27 -9.02 3.96
CA HIS A 58 -11.57 -7.64 3.54
C HIS A 58 -12.80 -7.50 2.64
N ARG A 59 -13.50 -8.60 2.31
CA ARG A 59 -14.67 -8.59 1.39
C ARG A 59 -15.80 -7.65 1.79
N ASN A 60 -15.93 -7.33 3.06
CA ASN A 60 -16.91 -6.31 3.48
C ASN A 60 -16.66 -4.95 2.83
N LEU A 61 -15.43 -4.70 2.38
CA LEU A 61 -15.06 -3.47 1.66
C LEU A 61 -15.50 -3.46 0.19
N GLU A 62 -16.06 -4.55 -0.36
CA GLU A 62 -16.63 -4.56 -1.72
C GLU A 62 -17.91 -3.70 -1.82
N VAL A 63 -18.54 -3.38 -0.69
CA VAL A 63 -19.74 -2.52 -0.65
C VAL A 63 -19.46 -1.19 0.02
N VAL A 64 -20.08 -0.11 -0.47
CA VAL A 64 -19.98 1.22 0.16
C VAL A 64 -20.55 1.16 1.57
N GLY A 65 -19.86 1.75 2.52
CA GLY A 65 -20.16 1.66 3.96
C GLY A 65 -19.58 0.42 4.64
N GLY A 66 -18.97 -0.49 3.87
CA GLY A 66 -18.27 -1.65 4.43
C GLY A 66 -17.03 -1.24 5.23
N THR A 67 -16.71 -2.04 6.23
CA THR A 67 -15.56 -1.83 7.11
C THR A 67 -14.71 -3.08 7.23
N SER A 68 -13.43 -2.90 7.54
CA SER A 68 -12.51 -3.99 7.82
C SER A 68 -11.37 -3.51 8.72
N VAL A 69 -10.63 -4.46 9.28
CA VAL A 69 -9.49 -4.19 10.16
C VAL A 69 -8.23 -4.83 9.61
N LEU A 70 -7.16 -4.04 9.57
CA LEU A 70 -5.81 -4.57 9.45
C LEU A 70 -5.14 -4.62 10.83
N GLY A 71 -4.46 -5.73 11.10
CA GLY A 71 -3.61 -5.87 12.27
C GLY A 71 -2.39 -4.93 12.23
N PRO A 72 -1.53 -4.98 13.27
CA PRO A 72 -0.28 -4.22 13.29
C PRO A 72 0.54 -4.43 12.02
N ASN A 73 1.05 -3.33 11.46
CA ASN A 73 1.78 -3.31 10.19
C ASN A 73 2.80 -2.16 10.16
N GLU A 74 3.49 -1.99 9.03
CA GLU A 74 4.54 -0.97 8.87
C GLU A 74 3.97 0.47 8.85
N ILE A 75 2.72 0.65 8.43
CA ILE A 75 2.02 1.95 8.45
C ILE A 75 1.69 2.35 9.89
N ASP A 76 1.09 1.43 10.65
CA ASP A 76 0.70 1.66 12.05
C ASP A 76 0.88 0.41 12.91
N SER A 77 1.67 0.53 13.97
CA SER A 77 1.94 -0.56 14.93
C SER A 77 0.71 -1.02 15.74
N LYS A 78 -0.41 -0.31 15.69
CA LYS A 78 -1.70 -0.72 16.25
C LYS A 78 -2.65 -1.30 15.21
N GLY A 79 -2.30 -1.15 13.93
CA GLY A 79 -3.13 -1.54 12.80
C GLY A 79 -4.06 -0.42 12.34
N LEU A 80 -4.91 -0.75 11.37
CA LEU A 80 -5.75 0.22 10.68
C LEU A 80 -7.21 -0.20 10.70
N LEU A 81 -8.11 0.78 10.76
CA LEU A 81 -9.53 0.65 10.43
C LEU A 81 -9.72 1.14 8.99
N LEU A 82 -10.36 0.33 8.18
CA LEU A 82 -10.66 0.63 6.79
C LEU A 82 -12.17 0.84 6.66
N VAL A 83 -12.57 1.92 5.99
CA VAL A 83 -13.97 2.24 5.72
C VAL A 83 -14.11 2.62 4.26
N ARG A 84 -14.97 1.94 3.50
CA ARG A 84 -15.30 2.36 2.13
C ARG A 84 -16.35 3.46 2.18
N THR A 85 -15.99 4.66 1.74
CA THR A 85 -16.85 5.84 1.83
C THR A 85 -17.64 6.12 0.55
N SER A 86 -17.10 5.69 -0.60
CA SER A 86 -17.78 5.75 -1.91
C SER A 86 -17.35 4.57 -2.78
N GLU A 87 -17.71 4.57 -4.08
CA GLU A 87 -17.27 3.53 -5.01
C GLU A 87 -15.74 3.47 -5.15
N ASP A 88 -15.07 4.62 -5.11
CA ASP A 88 -13.64 4.75 -5.35
C ASP A 88 -12.86 5.29 -4.13
N ASP A 89 -13.55 5.71 -3.06
CA ASP A 89 -12.91 6.33 -1.92
C ASP A 89 -12.96 5.48 -0.65
N PHE A 90 -11.85 5.51 0.06
CA PHE A 90 -11.69 4.84 1.35
C PHE A 90 -11.17 5.81 2.40
N LYS A 91 -11.61 5.63 3.62
CA LYS A 91 -11.00 6.25 4.79
C LYS A 91 -10.18 5.21 5.54
N VAL A 92 -8.93 5.53 5.77
CA VAL A 92 -7.99 4.69 6.49
C VAL A 92 -7.61 5.38 7.78
N LEU A 93 -7.93 4.78 8.91
CA LEU A 93 -7.74 5.36 10.23
C LEU A 93 -6.80 4.50 11.09
N SER A 94 -5.99 5.16 11.91
CA SER A 94 -5.20 4.51 12.94
C SER A 94 -6.09 3.79 13.95
N ARG A 95 -5.70 2.58 14.35
CA ARG A 95 -6.32 1.89 15.49
C ARG A 95 -5.73 2.31 16.84
N ARG A 96 -4.97 3.38 16.88
CA ARG A 96 -4.41 3.91 18.14
C ARG A 96 -5.38 4.87 18.79
N CYS A 97 -5.93 4.48 19.93
CA CYS A 97 -6.78 5.35 20.74
C CYS A 97 -6.00 6.61 21.17
N THR A 98 -6.56 7.78 20.90
CA THR A 98 -5.91 9.08 21.13
C THR A 98 -5.83 9.48 22.61
N HIS A 99 -6.55 8.77 23.50
CA HIS A 99 -6.46 8.99 24.94
C HIS A 99 -5.36 8.15 25.61
N SER A 100 -5.25 6.87 25.28
CA SER A 100 -4.45 5.93 26.08
C SER A 100 -3.58 4.98 25.23
N SER A 101 -3.50 5.20 23.92
CA SER A 101 -2.71 4.39 22.97
C SER A 101 -3.04 2.87 22.94
N TYR A 102 -4.19 2.46 23.51
CA TYR A 102 -4.72 1.13 23.31
C TYR A 102 -5.27 0.97 21.89
N SER A 103 -5.46 -0.26 21.44
CA SER A 103 -6.06 -0.50 20.13
C SER A 103 -7.55 -0.16 20.15
N VAL A 104 -8.05 0.38 19.04
CA VAL A 104 -9.48 0.53 18.78
C VAL A 104 -9.96 -0.73 18.08
N ASN A 105 -11.09 -1.26 18.53
CA ASN A 105 -11.72 -2.45 17.95
C ASN A 105 -12.39 -2.10 16.60
N ASP A 106 -12.83 -3.14 15.88
CA ASP A 106 -13.64 -2.97 14.68
C ASP A 106 -14.96 -2.26 15.00
N PHE A 107 -15.60 -1.73 13.96
CA PHE A 107 -16.91 -1.09 14.09
C PHE A 107 -17.97 -2.09 14.52
N ASN A 108 -18.74 -1.74 15.51
CA ASN A 108 -19.89 -2.51 15.97
C ASN A 108 -21.13 -2.25 15.09
N SER A 109 -22.23 -2.90 15.40
CA SER A 109 -23.52 -2.74 14.66
C SER A 109 -24.11 -1.32 14.71
N GLN A 110 -23.58 -0.46 15.56
CA GLN A 110 -23.96 0.96 15.67
C GLN A 110 -23.02 1.87 14.85
N GLY A 111 -22.04 1.30 14.14
CA GLY A 111 -21.04 2.05 13.39
C GLY A 111 -20.00 2.74 14.27
N LEU A 112 -19.77 2.23 15.48
CA LEU A 112 -18.83 2.80 16.45
C LEU A 112 -17.65 1.86 16.68
N ALA A 113 -16.45 2.40 16.58
CA ALA A 113 -15.19 1.71 16.89
C ALA A 113 -14.78 2.05 18.32
N MET A 114 -14.78 1.07 19.23
CA MET A 114 -14.56 1.26 20.65
C MET A 114 -13.12 0.94 21.06
N CYS A 115 -12.56 1.76 21.94
CA CYS A 115 -11.24 1.50 22.53
C CYS A 115 -11.25 0.22 23.38
N SER A 116 -10.26 -0.64 23.19
CA SER A 116 -10.17 -1.93 23.88
C SER A 116 -9.85 -1.85 25.37
N SER A 117 -9.45 -0.68 25.87
CA SER A 117 -9.14 -0.48 27.30
C SER A 117 -10.37 -0.44 28.20
N GLY A 118 -11.59 -0.37 27.65
CA GLY A 118 -12.82 -0.33 28.44
C GLY A 118 -13.16 1.03 29.07
N HIS A 119 -12.39 2.09 28.79
CA HIS A 119 -12.67 3.44 29.34
C HIS A 119 -13.82 4.19 28.62
N GLY A 120 -14.54 3.53 27.70
CA GLY A 120 -15.69 4.08 26.99
C GLY A 120 -15.35 5.01 25.81
N GLY A 121 -14.08 5.10 25.42
CA GLY A 121 -13.67 5.87 24.23
C GLY A 121 -14.21 5.25 22.97
N GLY A 122 -14.98 6.02 22.20
CA GLY A 122 -15.61 5.57 20.96
C GLY A 122 -15.43 6.58 19.83
N PHE A 123 -15.32 6.06 18.61
CA PHE A 123 -15.07 6.82 17.39
C PHE A 123 -16.05 6.40 16.30
N ASN A 124 -16.49 7.34 15.47
CA ASN A 124 -17.32 7.05 14.30
C ASN A 124 -16.47 6.66 13.07
N ALA A 125 -17.12 6.38 11.96
CA ALA A 125 -16.45 6.01 10.69
C ALA A 125 -15.56 7.12 10.11
N ASP A 126 -15.76 8.37 10.53
CA ASP A 126 -14.88 9.50 10.20
C ASP A 126 -13.65 9.61 11.10
N GLY A 127 -13.56 8.77 12.13
CA GLY A 127 -12.52 8.83 13.14
C GLY A 127 -12.78 9.86 14.22
N ASN A 128 -13.93 10.55 14.21
CA ASN A 128 -14.26 11.55 15.21
C ASN A 128 -14.68 10.89 16.53
N VAL A 129 -14.29 11.52 17.64
CA VAL A 129 -14.71 11.09 18.97
C VAL A 129 -16.22 11.25 19.14
N VAL A 130 -16.90 10.21 19.61
CA VAL A 130 -18.33 10.21 19.91
C VAL A 130 -18.61 9.92 21.38
N SER A 131 -17.66 9.34 22.10
CA SER A 131 -17.83 9.03 23.53
C SER A 131 -16.49 8.88 24.26
N GLY A 132 -16.54 9.01 25.57
CA GLY A 132 -15.43 8.73 26.49
C GLY A 132 -14.38 9.84 26.57
N PRO A 133 -13.22 9.53 27.17
CA PRO A 133 -12.18 10.51 27.45
C PRO A 133 -11.31 10.97 26.26
N PRO A 134 -11.26 10.31 25.08
CA PRO A 134 -10.52 10.85 23.94
C PRO A 134 -10.99 12.26 23.59
N SER A 135 -10.04 13.16 23.28
CA SER A 135 -10.33 14.56 22.92
C SER A 135 -9.92 14.90 21.49
N ALA A 136 -9.30 13.96 20.79
CA ALA A 136 -8.83 14.12 19.40
C ALA A 136 -9.30 12.95 18.54
N SER A 137 -9.59 13.23 17.27
CA SER A 137 -9.92 12.23 16.27
C SER A 137 -8.75 11.25 16.03
N LEU A 138 -9.05 10.06 15.52
CA LEU A 138 -8.04 9.11 15.06
C LEU A 138 -7.24 9.72 13.90
N SER A 139 -5.94 9.44 13.85
CA SER A 139 -5.11 9.82 12.71
C SER A 139 -5.58 9.09 11.46
N SER A 140 -5.50 9.76 10.31
CA SER A 140 -5.82 9.18 9.00
C SER A 140 -4.56 9.02 8.14
N TYR A 141 -4.60 8.08 7.22
CA TYR A 141 -3.56 7.80 6.24
C TYR A 141 -4.08 8.01 4.83
N SER A 142 -3.18 8.36 3.91
CA SER A 142 -3.51 8.50 2.50
C SER A 142 -3.80 7.13 1.89
N SER A 143 -4.72 7.10 0.91
CA SER A 143 -5.02 5.88 0.19
C SER A 143 -5.44 6.15 -1.24
N SER A 144 -5.25 5.15 -2.10
CA SER A 144 -5.75 5.12 -3.47
C SER A 144 -6.34 3.74 -3.75
N PHE A 145 -7.33 3.67 -4.65
CA PHE A 145 -8.00 2.42 -4.97
C PHE A 145 -8.06 2.19 -6.48
N SER A 146 -7.67 1.01 -6.92
CA SER A 146 -7.75 0.58 -8.31
C SER A 146 -7.74 -0.94 -8.40
N ASN A 147 -8.56 -1.52 -9.30
CA ASN A 147 -8.57 -2.96 -9.59
C ASN A 147 -8.70 -3.85 -8.33
N ASN A 148 -9.58 -3.49 -7.41
CA ASN A 148 -9.79 -4.14 -6.11
C ASN A 148 -8.58 -4.06 -5.15
N ILE A 149 -7.57 -3.30 -5.48
CA ILE A 149 -6.41 -3.06 -4.60
C ILE A 149 -6.53 -1.68 -3.97
N LEU A 150 -6.60 -1.66 -2.65
CA LEU A 150 -6.47 -0.46 -1.83
C LEU A 150 -5.00 -0.31 -1.43
N THR A 151 -4.35 0.74 -1.93
CA THR A 151 -2.97 1.09 -1.56
C THR A 151 -3.01 2.19 -0.50
N ILE A 152 -2.31 1.97 0.60
CA ILE A 152 -2.25 2.86 1.77
C ILE A 152 -0.83 3.36 1.90
N SER A 153 -0.65 4.66 2.15
CA SER A 153 0.68 5.28 2.30
C SER A 153 0.78 6.15 3.56
N LYS A 154 2.05 6.25 4.03
CA LYS A 154 2.43 7.02 5.21
C LYS A 154 3.60 7.94 4.89
#